data_6e123dc7a2127c46bf0bb768c184606d
#
_entry.id   6e123dc7a2127c46bf0bb768c184606d
#
_cell.length_a   1.000
_cell.length_b   1.000
_cell.length_c   1.000
_cell.angle_alpha   90.00
_cell.angle_beta   90.00
_cell.angle_gamma   90.00
#
_symmetry.space_group_name_H-M   'P 1'
#
loop_
_entity.id
_entity.type
_entity.pdbx_description
1 polymer ?
#
loop_
_entity_poly.entity_id
_entity_poly.type
_entity_poly.pdbx_seq_one_letter_code
_entity_poly.pdbx_strand_id
1 'polypeptide(L)'
;KVNLEGTKKLFNEIKTITKAIIYISGLGVYGETGETIVNENQRYNPNTDFVKIRLDAEKFLKENTSKNKIDFAVVHFGDVYGPDGWFYEMLIKRLKKNTFRMPKGGEYYKGFVHVDDAVGSMIAILENKRFGESFIVADANPVTFKEFTNFTADQINAKHPGNVPMFLAKAILGGDLIKLLTTSMKVSNKKISEIYEFKYSNYKEGVKQIISKLNENNRI
;
A
#
# COMPACT_ATOMS: atom_id res chain seq x y z
N LYS A 1 2.08 -1.86 -19.48
CA LYS A 1 3.33 -2.32 -20.20
C LYS A 1 4.55 -2.27 -19.27
N VAL A 2 4.84 -1.13 -18.60
CA VAL A 2 6.08 -0.98 -17.80
C VAL A 2 6.18 -2.04 -16.69
N ASN A 3 5.14 -2.23 -15.88
CA ASN A 3 5.20 -3.18 -14.75
C ASN A 3 5.47 -4.63 -15.19
N LEU A 4 4.69 -5.18 -16.13
CA LEU A 4 4.87 -6.57 -16.55
C LEU A 4 6.16 -6.75 -17.38
N GLU A 5 6.34 -5.95 -18.42
CA GLU A 5 7.49 -6.11 -19.33
C GLU A 5 8.81 -5.71 -18.64
N GLY A 6 8.79 -4.68 -17.76
CA GLY A 6 9.93 -4.32 -16.93
C GLY A 6 10.31 -5.45 -15.97
N THR A 7 9.33 -6.07 -15.31
CA THR A 7 9.55 -7.22 -14.42
C THR A 7 10.14 -8.41 -15.17
N LYS A 8 9.63 -8.73 -16.37
CA LYS A 8 10.19 -9.80 -17.21
C LYS A 8 11.63 -9.56 -17.60
N LYS A 9 11.94 -8.33 -18.04
CA LYS A 9 13.31 -7.95 -18.42
C LYS A 9 14.25 -8.08 -17.21
N LEU A 10 13.90 -7.44 -16.10
CA LEU A 10 14.70 -7.51 -14.87
C LEU A 10 14.92 -8.95 -14.43
N PHE A 11 13.88 -9.77 -14.37
CA PHE A 11 13.98 -11.18 -14.02
C PHE A 11 14.98 -11.93 -14.90
N ASN A 12 14.94 -11.73 -16.21
CA ASN A 12 15.85 -12.40 -17.14
C ASN A 12 17.33 -12.06 -16.89
N GLU A 13 17.61 -10.82 -16.47
CA GLU A 13 18.97 -10.37 -16.14
C GLU A 13 19.47 -10.95 -14.81
N ILE A 14 18.58 -11.08 -13.81
CA ILE A 14 19.02 -11.43 -12.45
C ILE A 14 18.85 -12.91 -12.10
N LYS A 15 18.08 -13.71 -12.86
CA LYS A 15 17.69 -15.10 -12.52
C LYS A 15 18.84 -16.06 -12.28
N THR A 16 20.04 -15.78 -12.83
CA THR A 16 21.24 -16.63 -12.65
C THR A 16 22.09 -16.26 -11.45
N ILE A 17 21.88 -15.07 -10.89
CA ILE A 17 22.69 -14.53 -9.78
C ILE A 17 21.87 -14.31 -8.50
N THR A 18 20.55 -14.33 -8.59
CA THR A 18 19.64 -14.07 -7.45
C THR A 18 19.21 -15.38 -6.81
N LYS A 19 19.23 -15.41 -5.47
CA LYS A 19 18.76 -16.57 -4.67
C LYS A 19 17.33 -16.41 -4.18
N ALA A 20 16.90 -15.18 -3.93
CA ALA A 20 15.58 -14.88 -3.41
C ALA A 20 15.02 -13.58 -4.02
N ILE A 21 13.69 -13.53 -4.20
CA ILE A 21 12.95 -12.37 -4.68
C ILE A 21 11.74 -12.15 -3.77
N ILE A 22 11.60 -10.95 -3.22
CA ILE A 22 10.34 -10.48 -2.61
C ILE A 22 9.70 -9.51 -3.59
N TYR A 23 8.52 -9.86 -4.10
CA TYR A 23 7.77 -9.01 -5.01
C TYR A 23 6.83 -8.08 -4.24
N ILE A 24 7.00 -6.78 -4.44
CA ILE A 24 6.16 -5.77 -3.84
C ILE A 24 4.92 -5.58 -4.72
N SER A 25 3.80 -6.09 -4.23
CA SER A 25 2.46 -5.92 -4.79
C SER A 25 1.63 -4.96 -3.91
N GLY A 26 0.34 -4.97 -4.04
CA GLY A 26 -0.55 -4.11 -3.23
C GLY A 26 -1.93 -4.73 -3.05
N LEU A 27 -2.65 -4.25 -2.06
CA LEU A 27 -3.97 -4.75 -1.66
C LEU A 27 -5.01 -4.72 -2.78
N GLY A 28 -4.84 -3.88 -3.81
CA GLY A 28 -5.76 -3.79 -4.94
C GLY A 28 -6.04 -5.11 -5.65
N VAL A 29 -5.16 -6.13 -5.53
CA VAL A 29 -5.36 -7.46 -6.12
C VAL A 29 -6.63 -8.16 -5.60
N TYR A 30 -7.09 -7.82 -4.39
CA TYR A 30 -8.30 -8.38 -3.79
C TYR A 30 -9.58 -7.68 -4.27
N GLY A 31 -9.49 -6.45 -4.81
CA GLY A 31 -10.61 -5.66 -5.30
C GLY A 31 -11.49 -5.07 -4.19
N GLU A 32 -12.72 -4.74 -4.52
CA GLU A 32 -13.72 -4.22 -3.56
C GLU A 32 -14.26 -5.38 -2.72
N THR A 33 -14.16 -5.30 -1.40
CA THR A 33 -14.53 -6.41 -0.50
C THR A 33 -15.62 -6.04 0.51
N GLY A 34 -16.07 -4.78 0.50
CA GLY A 34 -17.11 -4.29 1.41
C GLY A 34 -16.69 -4.45 2.89
N GLU A 35 -17.52 -5.10 3.68
CA GLU A 35 -17.29 -5.31 5.11
C GLU A 35 -16.42 -6.56 5.41
N THR A 36 -16.14 -7.39 4.41
CA THR A 36 -15.35 -8.62 4.60
C THR A 36 -13.90 -8.28 4.92
N ILE A 37 -13.38 -8.87 5.99
CA ILE A 37 -11.95 -8.77 6.33
C ILE A 37 -11.18 -9.77 5.48
N VAL A 38 -10.32 -9.25 4.60
CA VAL A 38 -9.50 -10.02 3.67
C VAL A 38 -8.25 -10.57 4.35
N ASN A 39 -7.90 -11.80 4.05
CA ASN A 39 -6.61 -12.40 4.34
C ASN A 39 -6.00 -13.00 3.06
N GLU A 40 -4.81 -13.57 3.15
CA GLU A 40 -4.04 -14.08 2.02
C GLU A 40 -4.70 -15.27 1.28
N ASN A 41 -5.69 -15.93 1.90
CA ASN A 41 -6.44 -17.03 1.28
C ASN A 41 -7.60 -16.52 0.40
N GLN A 42 -7.89 -15.22 0.46
CA GLN A 42 -8.95 -14.61 -0.35
C GLN A 42 -8.61 -14.67 -1.84
N ARG A 43 -9.61 -15.01 -2.65
CA ARG A 43 -9.47 -14.99 -4.11
C ARG A 43 -9.19 -13.58 -4.62
N TYR A 44 -8.20 -13.45 -5.51
CA TYR A 44 -7.93 -12.20 -6.20
C TYR A 44 -9.07 -11.81 -7.13
N ASN A 45 -9.48 -10.55 -7.07
CA ASN A 45 -10.54 -9.96 -7.87
C ASN A 45 -10.17 -8.53 -8.31
N PRO A 46 -9.07 -8.35 -9.08
CA PRO A 46 -8.60 -7.03 -9.48
C PRO A 46 -9.65 -6.30 -10.32
N ASN A 47 -9.97 -5.08 -9.94
CA ASN A 47 -11.06 -4.30 -10.52
C ASN A 47 -10.59 -3.15 -11.43
N THR A 48 -9.27 -3.01 -11.64
CA THR A 48 -8.65 -2.01 -12.53
C THR A 48 -7.59 -2.66 -13.42
N ASP A 49 -7.32 -2.08 -14.58
CA ASP A 49 -6.32 -2.63 -15.50
C ASP A 49 -4.89 -2.49 -14.96
N PHE A 50 -4.63 -1.44 -14.21
CA PHE A 50 -3.35 -1.28 -13.50
C PHE A 50 -3.07 -2.45 -12.56
N VAL A 51 -4.05 -2.87 -11.76
CA VAL A 51 -3.92 -3.96 -10.80
C VAL A 51 -3.85 -5.32 -11.51
N LYS A 52 -4.60 -5.52 -12.60
CA LYS A 52 -4.50 -6.75 -13.42
C LYS A 52 -3.08 -6.96 -13.95
N ILE A 53 -2.47 -5.91 -14.52
CA ILE A 53 -1.08 -5.97 -15.02
C ILE A 53 -0.09 -6.29 -13.88
N ARG A 54 -0.30 -5.75 -12.69
CA ARG A 54 0.54 -6.06 -11.52
C ARG A 54 0.38 -7.53 -11.10
N LEU A 55 -0.84 -8.04 -11.08
CA LEU A 55 -1.12 -9.45 -10.81
C LEU A 55 -0.52 -10.39 -11.86
N ASP A 56 -0.49 -9.99 -13.13
CA ASP A 56 0.16 -10.77 -14.19
C ASP A 56 1.69 -10.82 -13.98
N ALA A 57 2.30 -9.74 -13.50
CA ALA A 57 3.72 -9.75 -13.14
C ALA A 57 4.00 -10.66 -11.92
N GLU A 58 3.12 -10.66 -10.92
CA GLU A 58 3.20 -11.56 -9.77
C GLU A 58 3.13 -13.04 -10.20
N LYS A 59 2.15 -13.41 -11.05
CA LYS A 59 2.02 -14.76 -11.61
C LYS A 59 3.26 -15.17 -12.41
N PHE A 60 3.74 -14.28 -13.28
CA PHE A 60 4.97 -14.49 -14.05
C PHE A 60 6.16 -14.81 -13.13
N LEU A 61 6.37 -14.01 -12.09
CA LEU A 61 7.46 -14.24 -11.14
C LEU A 61 7.30 -15.56 -10.41
N LYS A 62 6.11 -15.86 -9.87
CA LYS A 62 5.83 -17.11 -9.16
C LYS A 62 6.17 -18.34 -9.99
N GLU A 63 5.76 -18.36 -11.27
CA GLU A 63 6.04 -19.47 -12.18
C GLU A 63 7.53 -19.59 -12.53
N ASN A 64 8.18 -18.47 -12.81
CA ASN A 64 9.56 -18.47 -13.28
C ASN A 64 10.59 -18.62 -12.17
N THR A 65 10.34 -18.12 -10.97
CA THR A 65 11.19 -18.35 -9.79
C THR A 65 11.18 -19.84 -9.41
N SER A 66 10.03 -20.50 -9.44
CA SER A 66 9.90 -21.93 -9.21
C SER A 66 10.74 -22.74 -10.20
N LYS A 67 10.65 -22.44 -11.51
CA LYS A 67 11.44 -23.11 -12.56
C LYS A 67 12.96 -22.93 -12.39
N ASN A 68 13.39 -21.80 -11.85
CA ASN A 68 14.80 -21.46 -11.67
C ASN A 68 15.31 -21.73 -10.25
N LYS A 69 14.51 -22.35 -9.37
CA LYS A 69 14.83 -22.66 -7.96
C LYS A 69 15.24 -21.40 -7.17
N ILE A 70 14.56 -20.29 -7.42
CA ILE A 70 14.74 -19.02 -6.71
C ILE A 70 13.63 -18.94 -5.64
N ASP A 71 14.01 -18.64 -4.42
CA ASP A 71 13.08 -18.40 -3.33
C ASP A 71 12.21 -17.17 -3.64
N PHE A 72 10.90 -17.27 -3.40
CA PHE A 72 9.96 -16.23 -3.81
C PHE A 72 8.89 -15.97 -2.76
N ALA A 73 8.68 -14.71 -2.42
CA ALA A 73 7.55 -14.27 -1.61
C ALA A 73 6.89 -13.05 -2.24
N VAL A 74 5.61 -12.86 -1.91
CA VAL A 74 4.83 -11.69 -2.34
C VAL A 74 4.37 -10.91 -1.12
N VAL A 75 4.49 -9.58 -1.18
CA VAL A 75 3.96 -8.69 -0.15
C VAL A 75 2.89 -7.80 -0.77
N HIS A 76 1.66 -7.90 -0.25
CA HIS A 76 0.54 -7.03 -0.59
C HIS A 76 0.49 -5.88 0.43
N PHE A 77 1.19 -4.80 0.12
CA PHE A 77 1.19 -3.62 0.98
C PHE A 77 -0.12 -2.86 0.92
N GLY A 78 -0.53 -2.35 2.07
CA GLY A 78 -1.41 -1.20 2.18
C GLY A 78 -0.79 0.05 1.59
N ASP A 79 -1.46 1.19 1.75
CA ASP A 79 -0.93 2.49 1.34
C ASP A 79 0.24 2.85 2.28
N VAL A 80 1.48 2.64 1.80
CA VAL A 80 2.70 2.93 2.57
C VAL A 80 2.82 4.43 2.78
N TYR A 81 2.90 4.88 4.03
CA TYR A 81 3.09 6.30 4.37
C TYR A 81 4.41 6.54 5.11
N GLY A 82 4.98 7.71 4.88
CA GLY A 82 6.30 8.07 5.42
C GLY A 82 6.61 9.56 5.22
N PRO A 83 7.83 10.02 5.59
CA PRO A 83 8.20 11.43 5.51
C PRO A 83 8.36 11.94 4.08
N ASP A 84 8.27 11.07 3.10
CA ASP A 84 8.41 11.37 1.68
C ASP A 84 7.25 10.77 0.85
N GLY A 85 7.34 10.84 -0.49
CA GLY A 85 6.38 10.25 -1.41
C GLY A 85 4.99 10.88 -1.31
N TRP A 86 3.94 10.08 -1.55
CA TRP A 86 2.56 10.58 -1.65
C TRP A 86 2.07 11.24 -0.36
N PHE A 87 2.47 10.71 0.81
CA PHE A 87 2.01 11.22 2.09
C PHE A 87 2.47 12.67 2.30
N TYR A 88 3.74 12.98 2.03
CA TYR A 88 4.24 14.34 2.13
C TYR A 88 3.83 15.21 0.93
N GLU A 89 4.12 14.76 -0.29
CA GLU A 89 3.95 15.56 -1.51
C GLU A 89 2.47 15.79 -1.87
N MET A 90 1.64 14.75 -1.70
CA MET A 90 0.26 14.79 -2.15
C MET A 90 -0.72 15.11 -1.02
N LEU A 91 -0.46 14.65 0.21
CA LEU A 91 -1.36 14.86 1.33
C LEU A 91 -0.94 16.09 2.17
N ILE A 92 0.20 16.05 2.85
CA ILE A 92 0.60 17.11 3.79
C ILE A 92 0.70 18.46 3.11
N LYS A 93 1.45 18.59 2.02
CA LYS A 93 1.59 19.86 1.29
C LYS A 93 0.25 20.45 0.82
N ARG A 94 -0.69 19.58 0.39
CA ARG A 94 -2.01 20.05 -0.06
C ARG A 94 -2.95 20.36 1.08
N LEU A 95 -2.86 19.67 2.21
CA LEU A 95 -3.59 20.02 3.44
C LEU A 95 -3.18 21.41 3.92
N LYS A 96 -1.88 21.67 4.02
CA LYS A 96 -1.37 23.01 4.41
C LYS A 96 -1.86 24.15 3.48
N LYS A 97 -2.00 23.86 2.20
CA LYS A 97 -2.53 24.79 1.19
C LYS A 97 -4.07 24.83 1.12
N ASN A 98 -4.76 24.00 1.90
CA ASN A 98 -6.21 23.81 1.83
C ASN A 98 -6.73 23.43 0.42
N THR A 99 -5.94 22.68 -0.35
CA THR A 99 -6.26 22.25 -1.73
C THR A 99 -6.54 20.77 -1.86
N PHE A 100 -6.35 19.97 -0.80
CA PHE A 100 -6.67 18.56 -0.82
C PHE A 100 -8.18 18.34 -0.80
N ARG A 101 -8.67 17.40 -1.62
CA ARG A 101 -10.08 17.03 -1.70
C ARG A 101 -10.21 15.52 -1.82
N MET A 102 -11.21 14.95 -1.15
CA MET A 102 -11.43 13.50 -1.10
C MET A 102 -12.61 13.10 -1.99
N PRO A 103 -12.43 12.19 -2.95
CA PRO A 103 -13.55 11.54 -3.63
C PRO A 103 -14.39 10.74 -2.63
N LYS A 104 -15.71 10.67 -2.84
CA LYS A 104 -16.66 10.00 -1.94
C LYS A 104 -16.54 10.46 -0.47
N GLY A 105 -16.05 11.67 -0.22
CA GLY A 105 -15.82 12.16 1.14
C GLY A 105 -14.79 11.38 1.95
N GLY A 106 -14.04 10.47 1.32
CA GLY A 106 -13.09 9.58 2.00
C GLY A 106 -13.72 8.41 2.75
N GLU A 107 -15.03 8.16 2.59
CA GLU A 107 -15.79 7.09 3.26
C GLU A 107 -15.53 5.72 2.60
N TYR A 108 -14.28 5.29 2.59
CA TYR A 108 -13.85 3.98 2.13
C TYR A 108 -12.66 3.53 2.97
N TYR A 109 -12.65 2.25 3.33
CA TYR A 109 -11.60 1.65 4.14
C TYR A 109 -10.31 1.47 3.35
N LYS A 110 -9.19 1.71 4.01
CA LYS A 110 -7.84 1.50 3.48
C LYS A 110 -6.98 0.77 4.51
N GLY A 111 -6.12 -0.11 4.04
CA GLY A 111 -4.99 -0.56 4.83
C GLY A 111 -3.85 0.45 4.68
N PHE A 112 -3.34 0.97 5.79
CA PHE A 112 -2.14 1.81 5.82
C PHE A 112 -0.99 1.05 6.44
N VAL A 113 0.23 1.42 6.13
CA VAL A 113 1.43 0.89 6.79
C VAL A 113 2.53 1.94 6.85
N HIS A 114 3.15 2.09 8.02
CA HIS A 114 4.31 2.96 8.16
C HIS A 114 5.49 2.42 7.36
N VAL A 115 6.29 3.30 6.75
CA VAL A 115 7.42 2.88 5.90
C VAL A 115 8.44 2.01 6.65
N ASP A 116 8.70 2.28 7.94
CA ASP A 116 9.61 1.46 8.76
C ASP A 116 9.07 0.03 8.92
N ASP A 117 7.74 -0.13 9.11
CA ASP A 117 7.10 -1.44 9.22
C ASP A 117 7.03 -2.16 7.88
N ALA A 118 6.85 -1.41 6.79
CA ALA A 118 6.94 -1.99 5.45
C ALA A 118 8.33 -2.59 5.19
N VAL A 119 9.40 -1.88 5.55
CA VAL A 119 10.77 -2.39 5.42
C VAL A 119 11.05 -3.52 6.40
N GLY A 120 10.69 -3.35 7.67
CA GLY A 120 10.90 -4.36 8.71
C GLY A 120 10.22 -5.69 8.41
N SER A 121 8.99 -5.66 7.87
CA SER A 121 8.26 -6.87 7.46
C SER A 121 8.97 -7.63 6.33
N MET A 122 9.55 -6.93 5.35
CA MET A 122 10.33 -7.59 4.30
C MET A 122 11.62 -8.23 4.84
N ILE A 123 12.30 -7.55 5.76
CA ILE A 123 13.48 -8.11 6.43
C ILE A 123 13.09 -9.36 7.21
N ALA A 124 11.99 -9.33 7.97
CA ALA A 124 11.50 -10.48 8.72
C ALA A 124 11.16 -11.69 7.81
N ILE A 125 10.58 -11.46 6.64
CA ILE A 125 10.33 -12.53 5.65
C ILE A 125 11.63 -13.17 5.19
N LEU A 126 12.68 -12.37 4.91
CA LEU A 126 13.99 -12.86 4.49
C LEU A 126 14.68 -13.65 5.60
N GLU A 127 14.74 -13.11 6.82
CA GLU A 127 15.43 -13.72 7.96
C GLU A 127 14.77 -15.02 8.40
N ASN A 128 13.43 -15.07 8.40
CA ASN A 128 12.67 -16.28 8.73
C ASN A 128 12.48 -17.22 7.54
N LYS A 129 13.04 -16.90 6.36
CA LYS A 129 12.96 -17.72 5.13
C LYS A 129 11.53 -18.10 4.74
N ARG A 130 10.57 -17.20 4.96
CA ARG A 130 9.14 -17.42 4.67
C ARG A 130 8.86 -17.24 3.18
N PHE A 131 9.42 -18.12 2.37
CA PHE A 131 9.24 -18.14 0.91
C PHE A 131 8.12 -19.12 0.49
N GLY A 132 7.67 -18.98 -0.74
CA GLY A 132 6.50 -19.73 -1.26
C GLY A 132 5.15 -19.15 -0.83
N GLU A 133 5.15 -18.03 -0.11
CA GLU A 133 3.99 -17.45 0.55
C GLU A 133 3.68 -16.01 0.07
N SER A 134 2.46 -15.56 0.33
CA SER A 134 2.07 -14.16 0.24
C SER A 134 1.73 -13.60 1.63
N PHE A 135 1.95 -12.30 1.82
CA PHE A 135 1.70 -11.60 3.09
C PHE A 135 0.95 -10.30 2.85
N ILE A 136 -0.08 -10.06 3.63
CA ILE A 136 -0.73 -8.75 3.73
C ILE A 136 0.00 -7.95 4.82
N VAL A 137 0.48 -6.77 4.46
CA VAL A 137 1.19 -5.87 5.38
C VAL A 137 0.49 -4.53 5.43
N ALA A 138 -0.26 -4.34 6.49
CA ALA A 138 -1.03 -3.13 6.79
C ALA A 138 -1.28 -3.05 8.31
N ASP A 139 -1.70 -1.88 8.79
CA ASP A 139 -2.14 -1.69 10.17
C ASP A 139 -3.25 -2.69 10.54
N ALA A 140 -3.27 -3.11 11.82
CA ALA A 140 -4.20 -4.13 12.31
C ALA A 140 -5.68 -3.67 12.29
N ASN A 141 -5.93 -2.36 12.39
CA ASN A 141 -7.27 -1.80 12.51
C ASN A 141 -7.74 -1.18 11.19
N PRO A 142 -8.90 -1.60 10.69
CA PRO A 142 -9.51 -0.94 9.53
C PRO A 142 -9.78 0.54 9.83
N VAL A 143 -9.37 1.42 8.94
CA VAL A 143 -9.56 2.87 9.05
C VAL A 143 -10.04 3.43 7.72
N THR A 144 -10.95 4.40 7.76
CA THR A 144 -11.36 5.11 6.54
C THR A 144 -10.28 6.10 6.10
N PHE A 145 -10.21 6.35 4.80
CA PHE A 145 -9.32 7.39 4.27
C PHE A 145 -9.61 8.75 4.88
N LYS A 146 -10.89 9.03 5.21
CA LYS A 146 -11.33 10.25 5.91
C LYS A 146 -10.72 10.37 7.31
N GLU A 147 -10.84 9.30 8.12
CA GLU A 147 -10.27 9.29 9.48
C GLU A 147 -8.76 9.50 9.46
N PHE A 148 -8.04 8.79 8.60
CA PHE A 148 -6.60 8.94 8.43
C PHE A 148 -6.22 10.38 8.02
N THR A 149 -6.93 10.93 7.04
CA THR A 149 -6.64 12.26 6.49
C THR A 149 -7.00 13.38 7.46
N ASN A 150 -8.14 13.28 8.15
CA ASN A 150 -8.55 14.26 9.15
C ASN A 150 -7.57 14.27 10.33
N PHE A 151 -7.20 13.09 10.84
CA PHE A 151 -6.20 12.99 11.89
C PHE A 151 -4.87 13.62 11.46
N THR A 152 -4.42 13.38 10.23
CA THR A 152 -3.20 14.01 9.69
C THR A 152 -3.33 15.54 9.63
N ALA A 153 -4.50 16.06 9.21
CA ALA A 153 -4.78 17.49 9.17
C ALA A 153 -4.70 18.11 10.57
N ASP A 154 -5.27 17.45 11.58
CA ASP A 154 -5.21 17.92 12.98
C ASP A 154 -3.77 18.02 13.50
N GLN A 155 -2.90 17.05 13.16
CA GLN A 155 -1.50 17.05 13.60
C GLN A 155 -0.67 18.21 13.01
N ILE A 156 -1.10 18.80 11.91
CA ILE A 156 -0.41 19.94 11.26
C ILE A 156 -1.22 21.25 11.33
N ASN A 157 -2.24 21.30 12.19
CA ASN A 157 -3.15 22.43 12.35
C ASN A 157 -3.77 22.92 11.02
N ALA A 158 -4.09 21.99 10.12
CA ALA A 158 -4.73 22.25 8.84
C ALA A 158 -6.24 21.98 8.90
N LYS A 159 -7.00 22.64 8.02
CA LYS A 159 -8.44 22.36 7.87
C LYS A 159 -8.66 20.94 7.32
N HIS A 160 -9.71 20.26 7.82
CA HIS A 160 -10.16 19.01 7.25
C HIS A 160 -10.50 19.20 5.77
N PRO A 161 -10.09 18.27 4.89
CA PRO A 161 -10.34 18.40 3.45
C PRO A 161 -11.81 18.18 3.12
N GLY A 162 -12.29 18.96 2.16
CA GLY A 162 -13.63 18.81 1.64
C GLY A 162 -13.74 17.64 0.65
N ASN A 163 -14.97 17.37 0.24
CA ASN A 163 -15.29 16.39 -0.79
C ASN A 163 -15.07 16.95 -2.21
N VAL A 164 -14.76 16.07 -3.16
CA VAL A 164 -14.83 16.34 -4.60
C VAL A 164 -15.87 15.42 -5.24
N PRO A 165 -16.78 15.96 -6.06
CA PRO A 165 -17.73 15.14 -6.81
C PRO A 165 -17.01 14.11 -7.69
N MET A 166 -17.53 12.87 -7.73
CA MET A 166 -16.88 11.75 -8.44
C MET A 166 -16.68 12.03 -9.92
N PHE A 167 -17.59 12.76 -10.58
CA PHE A 167 -17.45 13.08 -12.00
C PHE A 167 -16.24 14.00 -12.27
N LEU A 168 -15.99 14.98 -11.39
CA LEU A 168 -14.81 15.86 -11.48
C LEU A 168 -13.52 15.08 -11.19
N ALA A 169 -13.54 14.24 -10.15
CA ALA A 169 -12.39 13.40 -9.83
C ALA A 169 -12.02 12.46 -11.00
N LYS A 170 -13.03 11.86 -11.66
CA LYS A 170 -12.82 11.01 -12.86
C LYS A 170 -12.29 11.81 -14.06
N ALA A 171 -12.79 13.04 -14.26
CA ALA A 171 -12.32 13.90 -15.35
C ALA A 171 -10.84 14.29 -15.20
N ILE A 172 -10.37 14.49 -13.95
CA ILE A 172 -8.99 14.90 -13.66
C ILE A 172 -8.02 13.71 -13.65
N LEU A 173 -8.39 12.60 -13.00
CA LEU A 173 -7.48 11.48 -12.71
C LEU A 173 -7.74 10.24 -13.58
N GLY A 174 -8.84 10.22 -14.32
CA GLY A 174 -9.29 9.05 -15.08
C GLY A 174 -10.03 8.01 -14.21
N GLY A 175 -10.90 7.24 -14.88
CA GLY A 175 -11.81 6.31 -14.18
C GLY A 175 -11.09 5.17 -13.47
N ASP A 176 -10.04 4.62 -14.07
CA ASP A 176 -9.29 3.48 -13.53
C ASP A 176 -8.52 3.86 -12.27
N LEU A 177 -7.83 5.02 -12.29
CA LEU A 177 -7.09 5.51 -11.13
C LEU A 177 -8.04 5.88 -9.97
N ILE A 178 -9.14 6.57 -10.24
CA ILE A 178 -10.13 6.89 -9.21
C ILE A 178 -10.72 5.62 -8.60
N LYS A 179 -11.04 4.62 -9.40
CA LYS A 179 -11.53 3.34 -8.92
C LYS A 179 -10.51 2.66 -7.99
N LEU A 180 -9.24 2.63 -8.37
CA LEU A 180 -8.15 2.12 -7.52
C LEU A 180 -8.07 2.89 -6.20
N LEU A 181 -8.06 4.22 -6.25
CA LEU A 181 -7.93 5.08 -5.06
C LEU A 181 -9.13 4.97 -4.11
N THR A 182 -10.33 4.71 -4.62
CA THR A 182 -11.57 4.65 -3.82
C THR A 182 -12.07 3.23 -3.57
N THR A 183 -11.32 2.20 -3.94
CA THR A 183 -11.62 0.81 -3.59
C THR A 183 -11.54 0.65 -2.08
N SER A 184 -12.63 0.14 -1.49
CA SER A 184 -12.78 -0.06 -0.04
C SER A 184 -12.44 -1.49 0.34
N MET A 185 -11.57 -1.66 1.33
CA MET A 185 -11.25 -2.99 1.83
C MET A 185 -10.72 -2.95 3.27
N LYS A 186 -11.15 -3.93 4.04
CA LYS A 186 -10.63 -4.24 5.37
C LYS A 186 -9.71 -5.44 5.25
N VAL A 187 -8.55 -5.39 5.88
CA VAL A 187 -7.55 -6.47 5.75
C VAL A 187 -7.07 -6.95 7.10
N SER A 188 -6.58 -8.19 7.14
CA SER A 188 -5.95 -8.80 8.31
C SER A 188 -4.45 -8.93 8.06
N ASN A 189 -3.65 -8.52 9.03
CA ASN A 189 -2.20 -8.67 9.02
C ASN A 189 -1.72 -9.83 9.92
N LYS A 190 -2.63 -10.70 10.35
CA LYS A 190 -2.32 -11.77 11.32
C LYS A 190 -1.13 -12.63 10.90
N LYS A 191 -1.04 -12.98 9.61
CA LYS A 191 0.01 -13.86 9.11
C LYS A 191 1.40 -13.22 9.22
N ILE A 192 1.56 -11.97 8.83
CA ILE A 192 2.87 -11.30 8.97
C ILE A 192 3.20 -11.05 10.45
N SER A 193 2.20 -10.82 11.29
CA SER A 193 2.39 -10.64 12.73
C SER A 193 2.90 -11.90 13.47
N GLU A 194 2.90 -13.07 12.84
CA GLU A 194 3.55 -14.27 13.38
C GLU A 194 5.08 -14.16 13.39
N ILE A 195 5.65 -13.31 12.52
CA ILE A 195 7.11 -13.18 12.33
C ILE A 195 7.62 -11.75 12.44
N TYR A 196 6.73 -10.76 12.55
CA TYR A 196 7.08 -9.35 12.63
C TYR A 196 6.19 -8.61 13.62
N GLU A 197 6.79 -7.96 14.60
CA GLU A 197 6.12 -7.06 15.53
C GLU A 197 6.12 -5.63 14.95
N PHE A 198 4.92 -5.08 14.68
CA PHE A 198 4.79 -3.74 14.12
C PHE A 198 5.22 -2.68 15.13
N LYS A 199 6.13 -1.83 14.73
CA LYS A 199 6.58 -0.67 15.51
C LYS A 199 5.47 0.38 15.64
N TYR A 200 4.66 0.53 14.60
CA TYR A 200 3.52 1.43 14.54
C TYR A 200 2.25 0.63 14.18
N SER A 201 1.74 -0.13 15.13
CA SER A 201 0.52 -0.94 14.97
C SER A 201 -0.75 -0.10 14.76
N ASN A 202 -0.64 1.22 15.00
CA ASN A 202 -1.72 2.21 14.86
C ASN A 202 -1.19 3.40 14.04
N TYR A 203 -1.89 3.73 12.96
CA TYR A 203 -1.54 4.86 12.09
C TYR A 203 -1.36 6.19 12.84
N LYS A 204 -2.08 6.40 13.96
CA LYS A 204 -1.97 7.66 14.73
C LYS A 204 -0.57 7.87 15.30
N GLU A 205 0.05 6.80 15.77
CA GLU A 205 1.43 6.86 16.29
C GLU A 205 2.43 7.10 15.16
N GLY A 206 2.29 6.39 14.05
CA GLY A 206 3.14 6.57 12.87
C GLY A 206 3.03 7.97 12.27
N VAL A 207 1.81 8.50 12.13
CA VAL A 207 1.60 9.87 11.64
C VAL A 207 2.25 10.90 12.55
N LYS A 208 2.07 10.79 13.89
CA LYS A 208 2.72 11.71 14.85
C LYS A 208 4.25 11.67 14.72
N GLN A 209 4.83 10.48 14.61
CA GLN A 209 6.28 10.31 14.44
C GLN A 209 6.77 11.00 13.16
N ILE A 210 6.07 10.80 12.03
CA ILE A 210 6.46 11.43 10.77
C ILE A 210 6.35 12.95 10.86
N ILE A 211 5.28 13.48 11.46
CA ILE A 211 5.10 14.92 11.64
C ILE A 211 6.22 15.50 12.50
N SER A 212 6.60 14.85 13.61
CA SER A 212 7.76 15.26 14.42
C SER A 212 9.04 15.35 13.58
N LYS A 213 9.35 14.29 12.84
CA LYS A 213 10.52 14.23 11.95
C LYS A 213 10.51 15.32 10.87
N LEU A 214 9.33 15.64 10.32
CA LEU A 214 9.21 16.69 9.32
C LEU A 214 9.41 18.10 9.93
N ASN A 215 8.94 18.32 11.16
CA ASN A 215 9.18 19.56 11.92
C ASN A 215 10.67 19.73 12.25
N GLU A 216 11.32 18.68 12.77
CA GLU A 216 12.77 18.70 13.07
C GLU A 216 13.63 19.05 11.85
N ASN A 217 13.18 18.65 10.66
CA ASN A 217 13.83 18.93 9.38
C ASN A 217 13.35 20.25 8.73
N ASN A 218 12.55 21.09 9.41
CA ASN A 218 11.97 22.32 8.90
C ASN A 218 11.18 22.16 7.59
N ARG A 219 10.50 21.03 7.40
CA ARG A 219 9.71 20.74 6.18
C ARG A 219 8.24 21.12 6.30
N ILE A 220 7.74 21.30 7.52
CA ILE A 220 6.34 21.73 7.81
C ILE A 220 6.28 22.71 8.95
#